data_a0c1ac6804fd44ea5c8d5a8b271df3e9
#
_entry.id   a0c1ac6804fd44ea5c8d5a8b271df3e9
#
_cell.length_a   1.000
_cell.length_b   1.000
_cell.length_c   1.000
_cell.angle_alpha   90.00
_cell.angle_beta   90.00
_cell.angle_gamma   90.00
#
_symmetry.space_group_name_H-M   'P 1'
#
loop_
_entity.id
_entity.type
_entity.pdbx_description
1 polymer ?
#
loop_
_entity_poly.entity_id
_entity_poly.type
_entity_poly.pdbx_seq_one_letter_code
_entity_poly.pdbx_strand_id
1 'polypeptide(L)'
;MLLVKKNVITNKAKSLRFRKGYRSGKGDAVAVVFPTTLMAMWRVLNVLHDNNIIIIMQAANTSLTEGSVPAPGYDRSAVVVNGMKIKDLQLINNGEQVLAFPGTTLFHLENELRPLKREPHSVIGSSNLGASVIGGINNNSGGALIRRGPAYTELSLYVWIDEHDEMHLVNHLGIDLGKTPEEIITNLQNRNFDLNQVPATEHHASMFHHEQVVRDVESDKPIRYNANPKELYEVSGSSGHVAALAVRLDTFPMDKKNTNVLHWNE
;
A
#
# COMPACT_ATOMS: atom_id res chain seq x y z
N MET A 1 -9.25 -25.44 0.46
CA MET A 1 -10.02 -24.66 -0.55
C MET A 1 -9.46 -23.26 -0.60
N LEU A 2 -8.92 -22.83 -1.74
CA LEU A 2 -8.16 -21.57 -1.86
C LEU A 2 -9.02 -20.33 -1.61
N LEU A 3 -10.16 -20.22 -2.25
CA LEU A 3 -11.14 -19.14 -2.07
C LEU A 3 -12.57 -19.67 -2.12
N VAL A 4 -13.47 -19.01 -1.40
CA VAL A 4 -14.90 -19.30 -1.48
C VAL A 4 -15.44 -18.70 -2.78
N LYS A 5 -16.37 -19.38 -3.46
CA LYS A 5 -16.97 -18.94 -4.74
C LYS A 5 -17.44 -17.47 -4.74
N LYS A 6 -17.93 -16.95 -3.61
CA LYS A 6 -18.34 -15.54 -3.43
C LYS A 6 -17.18 -14.52 -3.51
N ASN A 7 -15.94 -14.99 -3.45
CA ASN A 7 -14.74 -14.17 -3.52
C ASN A 7 -14.07 -14.20 -4.91
N VAL A 8 -14.76 -14.71 -5.93
CA VAL A 8 -14.27 -14.77 -7.31
C VAL A 8 -15.36 -14.24 -8.26
N ILE A 9 -14.99 -13.33 -9.13
CA ILE A 9 -15.87 -12.79 -10.18
C ILE A 9 -15.27 -13.14 -11.54
N THR A 10 -15.95 -14.00 -12.31
CA THR A 10 -15.60 -14.35 -13.70
C THR A 10 -16.54 -13.71 -14.73
N ASN A 11 -17.69 -13.20 -14.29
CA ASN A 11 -18.66 -12.54 -15.17
C ASN A 11 -18.11 -11.20 -15.67
N LYS A 12 -18.04 -11.03 -17.00
CA LYS A 12 -17.47 -9.84 -17.66
C LYS A 12 -18.16 -8.52 -17.24
N ALA A 13 -19.48 -8.52 -17.12
CA ALA A 13 -20.21 -7.30 -16.74
C ALA A 13 -19.94 -6.92 -15.27
N LYS A 14 -19.95 -7.90 -14.36
CA LYS A 14 -19.68 -7.66 -12.93
C LYS A 14 -18.24 -7.28 -12.65
N SER A 15 -17.27 -7.77 -13.45
CA SER A 15 -15.86 -7.46 -13.29
C SER A 15 -15.45 -6.11 -13.91
N LEU A 16 -16.31 -5.48 -14.71
CA LEU A 16 -15.96 -4.27 -15.46
C LEU A 16 -15.38 -3.15 -14.59
N ARG A 17 -15.97 -2.91 -13.42
CA ARG A 17 -15.50 -1.86 -12.48
C ARG A 17 -14.07 -2.08 -11.96
N PHE A 18 -13.57 -3.31 -12.01
CA PHE A 18 -12.20 -3.68 -11.59
C PHE A 18 -11.22 -3.70 -12.76
N ARG A 19 -11.73 -3.71 -14.00
CA ARG A 19 -10.96 -3.72 -15.24
C ARG A 19 -10.92 -2.35 -15.92
N LYS A 20 -11.57 -1.36 -15.32
CA LYS A 20 -11.59 0.05 -15.77
C LYS A 20 -10.98 0.92 -14.67
N GLY A 21 -10.07 1.81 -15.05
CA GLY A 21 -9.47 2.77 -14.14
C GLY A 21 -10.47 3.87 -13.72
N TYR A 22 -10.08 4.63 -12.73
CA TYR A 22 -10.91 5.70 -12.16
C TYR A 22 -11.23 6.79 -13.20
N ARG A 23 -10.24 7.20 -14.00
CA ARG A 23 -10.43 8.21 -15.07
C ARG A 23 -10.27 7.61 -16.45
N SER A 24 -9.27 6.80 -16.64
CA SER A 24 -8.86 6.24 -17.92
C SER A 24 -8.43 4.78 -17.75
N GLY A 25 -8.07 4.15 -18.86
CA GLY A 25 -7.65 2.76 -18.89
C GLY A 25 -8.81 1.77 -18.79
N LYS A 26 -8.71 0.74 -19.59
CA LYS A 26 -9.62 -0.42 -19.59
C LYS A 26 -8.91 -1.58 -20.24
N GLY A 27 -8.95 -2.72 -19.62
CA GLY A 27 -8.34 -3.92 -20.16
C GLY A 27 -9.11 -5.19 -19.82
N ASP A 28 -8.45 -6.31 -20.06
CA ASP A 28 -9.04 -7.62 -19.93
C ASP A 28 -8.42 -8.42 -18.79
N ALA A 29 -9.27 -9.09 -18.04
CA ALA A 29 -8.91 -10.09 -17.04
C ALA A 29 -9.98 -11.20 -17.05
N VAL A 30 -9.55 -12.44 -16.91
CA VAL A 30 -10.45 -13.60 -16.89
C VAL A 30 -11.20 -13.73 -15.57
N ALA A 31 -10.63 -13.18 -14.49
CA ALA A 31 -11.24 -13.17 -13.17
C ALA A 31 -10.78 -11.97 -12.34
N VAL A 32 -11.58 -11.64 -11.31
CA VAL A 32 -11.21 -10.80 -10.19
C VAL A 32 -11.35 -11.64 -8.94
N VAL A 33 -10.29 -11.72 -8.14
CA VAL A 33 -10.26 -12.52 -6.91
C VAL A 33 -10.07 -11.61 -5.69
N PHE A 34 -10.72 -11.96 -4.58
CA PHE A 34 -10.73 -11.19 -3.34
C PHE A 34 -10.26 -12.06 -2.18
N PRO A 35 -8.95 -12.15 -1.93
CA PRO A 35 -8.44 -12.79 -0.73
C PRO A 35 -8.99 -12.07 0.51
N THR A 36 -9.26 -12.85 1.57
CA THR A 36 -9.81 -12.30 2.83
C THR A 36 -8.80 -12.35 3.97
N THR A 37 -7.64 -12.95 3.75
CA THR A 37 -6.53 -13.05 4.69
C THR A 37 -5.21 -12.95 3.93
N LEU A 38 -4.11 -12.61 4.63
CA LEU A 38 -2.78 -12.57 4.03
C LEU A 38 -2.36 -13.96 3.52
N MET A 39 -2.66 -15.02 4.28
CA MET A 39 -2.37 -16.40 3.87
C MET A 39 -3.16 -16.79 2.60
N ALA A 40 -4.43 -16.38 2.49
CA ALA A 40 -5.19 -16.62 1.27
C ALA A 40 -4.61 -15.84 0.07
N MET A 41 -4.10 -14.63 0.29
CA MET A 41 -3.44 -13.81 -0.74
C MET A 41 -2.15 -14.49 -1.22
N TRP A 42 -1.28 -14.90 -0.29
CA TRP A 42 -0.06 -15.65 -0.60
C TRP A 42 -0.34 -16.90 -1.47
N ARG A 43 -1.31 -17.72 -1.05
CA ARG A 43 -1.70 -18.92 -1.81
C ARG A 43 -2.28 -18.60 -3.18
N VAL A 44 -3.04 -17.52 -3.32
CA VAL A 44 -3.56 -17.06 -4.62
C VAL A 44 -2.41 -16.66 -5.53
N LEU A 45 -1.46 -15.87 -5.04
CA LEU A 45 -0.30 -15.45 -5.82
C LEU A 45 0.51 -16.63 -6.33
N ASN A 46 0.80 -17.62 -5.46
CA ASN A 46 1.50 -18.86 -5.87
C ASN A 46 0.74 -19.60 -6.97
N VAL A 47 -0.56 -19.83 -6.79
CA VAL A 47 -1.34 -20.55 -7.82
C VAL A 47 -1.38 -19.81 -9.15
N LEU A 48 -1.46 -18.46 -9.13
CA LEU A 48 -1.45 -17.69 -10.37
C LEU A 48 -0.08 -17.75 -11.06
N HIS A 49 0.99 -17.64 -10.29
CA HIS A 49 2.36 -17.75 -10.77
C HIS A 49 2.63 -19.16 -11.35
N ASP A 50 2.36 -20.23 -10.61
CA ASP A 50 2.56 -21.62 -11.04
C ASP A 50 1.81 -21.98 -12.34
N ASN A 51 0.75 -21.24 -12.67
CA ASN A 51 -0.03 -21.40 -13.89
C ASN A 51 0.26 -20.35 -14.96
N ASN A 52 1.36 -19.59 -14.82
CA ASN A 52 1.78 -18.56 -15.77
C ASN A 52 0.67 -17.52 -16.09
N ILE A 53 -0.04 -17.08 -15.04
CA ILE A 53 -1.13 -16.09 -15.16
C ILE A 53 -0.59 -14.71 -14.75
N ILE A 54 -0.87 -13.70 -15.56
CA ILE A 54 -0.51 -12.30 -15.24
C ILE A 54 -1.30 -11.85 -14.01
N ILE A 55 -0.56 -11.35 -13.01
CA ILE A 55 -1.10 -10.90 -11.74
C ILE A 55 -1.22 -9.36 -11.79
N ILE A 56 -2.44 -8.84 -11.62
CA ILE A 56 -2.70 -7.40 -11.50
C ILE A 56 -3.12 -7.12 -10.07
N MET A 57 -2.23 -6.53 -9.29
CA MET A 57 -2.53 -6.13 -7.92
C MET A 57 -3.43 -4.90 -7.89
N GLN A 58 -4.48 -4.96 -7.09
CA GLN A 58 -5.45 -3.86 -6.99
C GLN A 58 -5.93 -3.67 -5.55
N ALA A 59 -6.09 -2.41 -5.14
CA ALA A 59 -6.81 -2.04 -3.93
C ALA A 59 -8.10 -1.28 -4.30
N ALA A 60 -8.25 -0.01 -3.90
CA ALA A 60 -9.44 0.80 -4.16
C ALA A 60 -9.58 1.26 -5.63
N ASN A 61 -8.58 1.07 -6.46
CA ASN A 61 -8.56 1.45 -7.88
C ASN A 61 -8.82 2.95 -8.11
N THR A 62 -8.27 3.81 -7.25
CA THR A 62 -8.40 5.28 -7.32
C THR A 62 -7.20 5.96 -7.96
N SER A 63 -6.19 5.20 -8.39
CA SER A 63 -4.96 5.73 -9.01
C SER A 63 -5.26 6.40 -10.36
N LEU A 64 -4.50 7.44 -10.65
CA LEU A 64 -4.52 8.12 -11.96
C LEU A 64 -3.45 7.56 -12.91
N THR A 65 -2.55 6.70 -12.42
CA THR A 65 -1.43 6.13 -13.19
C THR A 65 -1.76 4.78 -13.83
N GLU A 66 -2.96 4.26 -13.60
CA GLU A 66 -3.47 2.99 -14.16
C GLU A 66 -2.68 1.73 -13.76
N GLY A 67 -1.72 1.79 -12.84
CA GLY A 67 -0.90 0.64 -12.44
C GLY A 67 -1.69 -0.55 -11.84
N SER A 68 -2.94 -0.33 -11.41
CA SER A 68 -3.86 -1.37 -10.92
C SER A 68 -4.93 -1.79 -11.95
N VAL A 69 -4.82 -1.33 -13.21
CA VAL A 69 -5.79 -1.62 -14.28
C VAL A 69 -5.14 -2.58 -15.27
N PRO A 70 -5.77 -3.70 -15.62
CA PRO A 70 -5.24 -4.57 -16.67
C PRO A 70 -5.17 -3.83 -18.01
N ALA A 71 -4.13 -4.14 -18.79
CA ALA A 71 -4.03 -3.67 -20.18
C ALA A 71 -4.88 -4.53 -21.13
N PRO A 72 -5.21 -4.06 -22.33
CA PRO A 72 -5.75 -4.91 -23.39
C PRO A 72 -4.62 -5.72 -24.05
N GLY A 73 -4.98 -6.87 -24.64
CA GLY A 73 -4.09 -7.59 -25.56
C GLY A 73 -2.92 -8.35 -24.93
N TYR A 74 -3.09 -8.85 -23.71
CA TYR A 74 -2.10 -9.75 -23.12
C TYR A 74 -1.95 -11.04 -23.93
N ASP A 75 -0.75 -11.58 -23.97
CA ASP A 75 -0.40 -12.87 -24.60
C ASP A 75 -0.92 -14.10 -23.84
N ARG A 76 -1.33 -13.91 -22.57
CA ARG A 76 -1.86 -14.95 -21.69
C ARG A 76 -2.92 -14.39 -20.75
N SER A 77 -3.55 -15.27 -19.98
CA SER A 77 -4.61 -14.89 -19.05
C SER A 77 -4.11 -13.95 -17.96
N ALA A 78 -4.90 -12.92 -17.65
CA ALA A 78 -4.65 -12.03 -16.51
C ALA A 78 -5.75 -12.14 -15.47
N VAL A 79 -5.38 -12.01 -14.19
CA VAL A 79 -6.28 -12.00 -13.03
C VAL A 79 -6.02 -10.76 -12.19
N VAL A 80 -7.08 -10.05 -11.82
CA VAL A 80 -7.02 -8.96 -10.86
C VAL A 80 -7.11 -9.56 -9.44
N VAL A 81 -6.09 -9.33 -8.62
CA VAL A 81 -6.06 -9.71 -7.20
C VAL A 81 -6.36 -8.45 -6.38
N ASN A 82 -7.60 -8.36 -5.88
CA ASN A 82 -8.07 -7.19 -5.15
C ASN A 82 -7.97 -7.42 -3.63
N GLY A 83 -7.10 -6.64 -2.98
CA GLY A 83 -6.77 -6.76 -1.55
C GLY A 83 -7.77 -6.11 -0.59
N MET A 84 -8.81 -5.44 -1.08
CA MET A 84 -9.72 -4.62 -0.25
C MET A 84 -10.51 -5.38 0.81
N LYS A 85 -10.49 -6.71 0.82
CA LYS A 85 -11.11 -7.52 1.88
C LYS A 85 -10.17 -7.83 3.06
N ILE A 86 -8.89 -7.52 2.95
CA ILE A 86 -7.91 -7.65 4.03
C ILE A 86 -7.79 -6.29 4.73
N LYS A 87 -8.73 -5.98 5.60
CA LYS A 87 -8.95 -4.62 6.14
C LYS A 87 -8.28 -4.34 7.50
N ASP A 88 -7.61 -5.33 8.06
CA ASP A 88 -6.99 -5.19 9.38
C ASP A 88 -5.89 -4.12 9.37
N LEU A 89 -5.67 -3.50 10.52
CA LEU A 89 -4.52 -2.69 10.83
C LEU A 89 -4.10 -2.96 12.28
N GLN A 90 -2.83 -2.72 12.59
CA GLN A 90 -2.29 -2.96 13.93
C GLN A 90 -1.50 -1.73 14.35
N LEU A 91 -1.96 -1.04 15.40
CA LEU A 91 -1.19 0.02 16.01
C LEU A 91 -0.06 -0.61 16.83
N ILE A 92 1.15 -0.13 16.67
CA ILE A 92 2.34 -0.59 17.36
C ILE A 92 3.02 0.58 18.08
N ASN A 93 3.83 0.26 19.10
CA ASN A 93 4.56 1.25 19.88
C ASN A 93 3.63 2.38 20.39
N ASN A 94 2.51 2.00 21.03
CA ASN A 94 1.49 2.93 21.55
C ASN A 94 0.88 3.86 20.47
N GLY A 95 0.82 3.40 19.23
CA GLY A 95 0.27 4.13 18.11
C GLY A 95 1.26 5.09 17.42
N GLU A 96 2.52 5.09 17.82
CA GLU A 96 3.57 5.85 17.12
C GLU A 96 3.82 5.33 15.72
N GLN A 97 3.53 4.06 15.50
CA GLN A 97 3.57 3.42 14.19
C GLN A 97 2.34 2.55 13.97
N VAL A 98 2.13 2.17 12.72
CA VAL A 98 1.05 1.29 12.29
C VAL A 98 1.56 0.27 11.29
N LEU A 99 1.08 -0.97 11.42
CA LEU A 99 1.11 -1.98 10.37
C LEU A 99 -0.20 -1.90 9.60
N ALA A 100 -0.16 -1.57 8.31
CA ALA A 100 -1.32 -1.48 7.45
C ALA A 100 -1.32 -2.63 6.43
N PHE A 101 -2.49 -3.22 6.21
CA PHE A 101 -2.72 -4.34 5.29
C PHE A 101 -3.38 -3.88 3.98
N PRO A 102 -3.48 -4.73 2.93
CA PRO A 102 -3.87 -4.31 1.58
C PRO A 102 -5.19 -3.55 1.47
N GLY A 103 -6.16 -3.86 2.32
CA GLY A 103 -7.49 -3.23 2.34
C GLY A 103 -7.66 -2.13 3.39
N THR A 104 -6.60 -1.77 4.13
CA THR A 104 -6.63 -0.63 5.06
C THR A 104 -6.78 0.65 4.28
N THR A 105 -7.86 1.39 4.51
CA THR A 105 -8.07 2.71 3.90
C THR A 105 -7.47 3.81 4.77
N LEU A 106 -7.11 4.94 4.16
CA LEU A 106 -6.67 6.13 4.90
C LEU A 106 -7.75 6.60 5.88
N PHE A 107 -9.01 6.57 5.48
CA PHE A 107 -10.13 6.91 6.37
C PHE A 107 -10.21 6.00 7.60
N HIS A 108 -9.99 4.68 7.43
CA HIS A 108 -9.93 3.74 8.56
C HIS A 108 -8.76 4.10 9.49
N LEU A 109 -7.57 4.31 8.94
CA LEU A 109 -6.39 4.71 9.71
C LEU A 109 -6.60 6.02 10.48
N GLU A 110 -7.17 7.05 9.85
CA GLU A 110 -7.48 8.32 10.51
C GLU A 110 -8.42 8.14 11.71
N ASN A 111 -9.44 7.29 11.57
CA ASN A 111 -10.39 7.03 12.67
C ASN A 111 -9.74 6.30 13.85
N GLU A 112 -8.84 5.35 13.60
CA GLU A 112 -8.11 4.63 14.65
C GLU A 112 -7.07 5.53 15.36
N LEU A 113 -6.47 6.49 14.66
CA LEU A 113 -5.49 7.40 15.21
C LEU A 113 -6.08 8.59 15.99
N ARG A 114 -7.29 9.02 15.64
CA ARG A 114 -7.95 10.19 16.24
C ARG A 114 -8.07 10.14 17.77
N PRO A 115 -8.47 9.01 18.40
CA PRO A 115 -8.52 8.90 19.87
C PRO A 115 -7.16 9.10 20.53
N LEU A 116 -6.08 8.76 19.84
CA LEU A 116 -4.69 8.90 20.30
C LEU A 116 -4.13 10.31 20.05
N LYS A 117 -4.93 11.23 19.48
CA LYS A 117 -4.48 12.57 19.03
C LYS A 117 -3.32 12.48 18.05
N ARG A 118 -3.38 11.48 17.16
CA ARG A 118 -2.41 11.25 16.11
C ARG A 118 -3.09 11.28 14.74
N GLU A 119 -2.29 11.42 13.71
CA GLU A 119 -2.75 11.49 12.32
C GLU A 119 -1.81 10.69 11.40
N PRO A 120 -2.27 10.26 10.23
CA PRO A 120 -1.49 9.45 9.31
C PRO A 120 -0.35 10.26 8.67
N HIS A 121 0.60 9.54 8.06
CA HIS A 121 1.74 10.10 7.34
C HIS A 121 1.33 11.03 6.19
N SER A 122 0.21 10.79 5.54
CA SER A 122 -0.30 11.63 4.45
C SER A 122 -1.83 11.68 4.42
N VAL A 123 -2.37 12.77 3.91
CA VAL A 123 -3.78 12.95 3.56
C VAL A 123 -3.83 13.27 2.08
N ILE A 124 -4.30 12.35 1.26
CA ILE A 124 -4.39 12.48 -0.19
C ILE A 124 -5.83 12.77 -0.62
N GLY A 125 -6.01 13.45 -1.77
CA GLY A 125 -7.33 13.83 -2.26
C GLY A 125 -8.31 12.68 -2.49
N SER A 126 -7.80 11.46 -2.69
CA SER A 126 -8.62 10.25 -2.85
C SER A 126 -8.99 9.55 -1.52
N SER A 127 -8.62 10.08 -0.36
CA SER A 127 -8.98 9.50 0.95
C SER A 127 -10.50 9.33 1.09
N ASN A 128 -11.27 10.33 0.68
CA ASN A 128 -12.73 10.27 0.70
C ASN A 128 -13.33 9.26 -0.30
N LEU A 129 -12.56 8.83 -1.29
CA LEU A 129 -12.95 7.81 -2.28
C LEU A 129 -12.59 6.40 -1.81
N GLY A 130 -12.02 6.25 -0.62
CA GLY A 130 -11.60 4.98 -0.06
C GLY A 130 -10.21 4.53 -0.47
N ALA A 131 -9.31 5.45 -0.82
CA ALA A 131 -7.92 5.13 -1.13
C ALA A 131 -7.26 4.33 0.00
N SER A 132 -6.54 3.27 -0.37
CA SER A 132 -5.82 2.43 0.58
C SER A 132 -4.46 3.03 0.93
N VAL A 133 -3.98 2.73 2.14
CA VAL A 133 -2.65 3.12 2.62
C VAL A 133 -1.58 2.56 1.69
N ILE A 134 -1.59 1.25 1.43
CA ILE A 134 -0.61 0.60 0.55
C ILE A 134 -0.67 1.16 -0.88
N GLY A 135 -1.87 1.43 -1.41
CA GLY A 135 -2.00 2.06 -2.73
C GLY A 135 -1.34 3.44 -2.81
N GLY A 136 -1.42 4.22 -1.73
CA GLY A 136 -0.71 5.49 -1.59
C GLY A 136 0.81 5.32 -1.63
N ILE A 137 1.34 4.33 -0.90
CA ILE A 137 2.77 3.99 -0.86
C ILE A 137 3.27 3.53 -2.25
N ASN A 138 2.55 2.59 -2.88
CA ASN A 138 2.94 2.05 -4.19
C ASN A 138 3.00 3.12 -5.29
N ASN A 139 2.25 4.21 -5.15
CA ASN A 139 2.24 5.33 -6.10
C ASN A 139 3.02 6.56 -5.61
N ASN A 140 3.74 6.49 -4.50
CA ASN A 140 4.39 7.66 -3.87
C ASN A 140 3.45 8.86 -3.80
N SER A 141 2.20 8.63 -3.38
CA SER A 141 1.17 9.66 -3.41
C SER A 141 1.51 10.82 -2.48
N GLY A 142 1.65 12.01 -3.04
CA GLY A 142 1.73 13.25 -2.28
C GLY A 142 0.37 13.68 -1.77
N GLY A 143 0.34 14.49 -0.71
CA GLY A 143 -0.88 14.97 -0.09
C GLY A 143 -0.78 16.41 0.39
N ALA A 144 -1.77 16.83 1.17
CA ALA A 144 -1.84 18.17 1.74
C ALA A 144 -0.77 18.42 2.82
N LEU A 145 -0.21 17.37 3.40
CA LEU A 145 0.81 17.48 4.45
C LEU A 145 2.21 17.60 3.84
N ILE A 146 2.44 18.69 3.14
CA ILE A 146 3.62 18.92 2.30
C ILE A 146 4.97 18.80 3.02
N ARG A 147 5.02 18.98 4.33
CA ARG A 147 6.26 18.82 5.13
C ARG A 147 6.66 17.38 5.34
N ARG A 148 5.71 16.45 5.24
CA ARG A 148 5.93 15.00 5.46
C ARG A 148 6.34 14.26 4.19
N GLY A 149 6.19 14.92 3.03
CA GLY A 149 6.51 14.34 1.74
C GLY A 149 5.48 13.33 1.22
N PRO A 150 5.85 12.55 0.20
CA PRO A 150 5.00 11.51 -0.34
C PRO A 150 4.80 10.36 0.66
N ALA A 151 3.77 9.56 0.41
CA ALA A 151 3.56 8.30 1.11
C ALA A 151 4.75 7.36 0.85
N TYR A 152 5.51 7.05 1.88
CA TYR A 152 6.79 6.35 1.79
C TYR A 152 7.05 5.48 3.02
N THR A 153 7.67 4.35 2.82
CA THR A 153 8.29 3.53 3.85
C THR A 153 9.33 2.59 3.25
N GLU A 154 10.36 2.28 4.00
CA GLU A 154 11.34 1.24 3.72
C GLU A 154 10.98 -0.08 4.43
N LEU A 155 9.90 -0.07 5.23
CA LEU A 155 9.51 -1.20 6.08
C LEU A 155 8.27 -1.88 5.50
N SER A 156 8.48 -2.99 4.81
CA SER A 156 7.39 -3.69 4.10
C SER A 156 7.52 -5.22 4.14
N LEU A 157 6.39 -5.89 3.97
CA LEU A 157 6.27 -7.30 3.64
C LEU A 157 5.66 -7.38 2.24
N TYR A 158 6.38 -7.95 1.29
CA TYR A 158 5.94 -8.01 -0.09
C TYR A 158 6.38 -9.27 -0.81
N VAL A 159 5.72 -9.54 -1.93
CA VAL A 159 6.04 -10.61 -2.86
C VAL A 159 6.54 -10.01 -4.16
N TRP A 160 7.62 -10.54 -4.69
CA TRP A 160 8.13 -10.22 -6.01
C TRP A 160 8.56 -11.48 -6.77
N ILE A 161 8.67 -11.37 -8.08
CA ILE A 161 9.13 -12.43 -8.98
C ILE A 161 10.46 -11.94 -9.56
N ASP A 162 11.50 -12.74 -9.45
CA ASP A 162 12.84 -12.40 -9.91
C ASP A 162 13.05 -12.71 -11.40
N GLU A 163 14.26 -12.44 -11.91
CA GLU A 163 14.65 -12.70 -13.29
C GLU A 163 14.72 -14.18 -13.67
N HIS A 164 14.68 -15.08 -12.69
CA HIS A 164 14.63 -16.53 -12.88
C HIS A 164 13.21 -17.08 -12.80
N ASP A 165 12.21 -16.18 -12.74
CA ASP A 165 10.79 -16.54 -12.56
C ASP A 165 10.53 -17.25 -11.22
N GLU A 166 11.29 -16.93 -10.17
CA GLU A 166 11.07 -17.45 -8.82
C GLU A 166 10.31 -16.42 -7.96
N MET A 167 9.30 -16.88 -7.23
CA MET A 167 8.50 -16.04 -6.36
C MET A 167 9.05 -16.01 -4.93
N HIS A 168 9.34 -14.82 -4.45
CA HIS A 168 9.90 -14.57 -3.13
C HIS A 168 8.95 -13.78 -2.24
N LEU A 169 8.86 -14.16 -0.95
CA LEU A 169 8.29 -13.33 0.11
C LEU A 169 9.44 -12.67 0.88
N VAL A 170 9.46 -11.35 0.89
CA VAL A 170 10.48 -10.55 1.57
C VAL A 170 9.88 -9.88 2.79
N ASN A 171 10.49 -10.09 3.97
CA ASN A 171 10.11 -9.46 5.22
C ASN A 171 11.14 -8.41 5.64
N HIS A 172 10.86 -7.15 5.37
CA HIS A 172 11.63 -5.99 5.83
C HIS A 172 10.84 -5.12 6.81
N LEU A 173 9.83 -5.68 7.51
CA LEU A 173 9.06 -4.95 8.53
C LEU A 173 9.89 -4.57 9.78
N GLY A 174 11.09 -5.14 9.94
CA GLY A 174 11.87 -4.99 11.17
C GLY A 174 11.27 -5.75 12.35
N ILE A 175 10.51 -6.81 12.08
CA ILE A 175 9.85 -7.68 13.06
C ILE A 175 10.25 -9.12 12.74
N ASP A 176 10.74 -9.84 13.74
CA ASP A 176 10.99 -11.28 13.60
C ASP A 176 9.64 -12.02 13.60
N LEU A 177 9.29 -12.56 12.46
CA LEU A 177 8.02 -13.28 12.23
C LEU A 177 8.26 -14.77 11.87
N GLY A 178 9.50 -15.26 11.92
CA GLY A 178 9.88 -16.59 11.50
C GLY A 178 10.69 -16.62 10.21
N LYS A 179 10.89 -17.81 9.66
CA LYS A 179 11.82 -18.05 8.53
C LYS A 179 11.12 -18.45 7.24
N THR A 180 9.98 -19.11 7.32
CA THR A 180 9.22 -19.52 6.14
C THR A 180 8.10 -18.54 5.82
N PRO A 181 7.68 -18.41 4.55
CA PRO A 181 6.56 -17.56 4.17
C PRO A 181 5.29 -17.81 5.02
N GLU A 182 4.99 -19.07 5.31
CA GLU A 182 3.82 -19.46 6.08
C GLU A 182 3.94 -19.04 7.55
N GLU A 183 5.12 -19.15 8.15
CA GLU A 183 5.37 -18.66 9.52
C GLU A 183 5.24 -17.15 9.58
N ILE A 184 5.92 -16.43 8.69
CA ILE A 184 5.91 -14.96 8.62
C ILE A 184 4.48 -14.44 8.51
N ILE A 185 3.72 -14.96 7.55
CA ILE A 185 2.35 -14.53 7.30
C ILE A 185 1.44 -14.89 8.47
N THR A 186 1.58 -16.10 9.03
CA THR A 186 0.75 -16.57 10.15
C THR A 186 1.01 -15.74 11.40
N ASN A 187 2.27 -15.50 11.73
CA ASN A 187 2.66 -14.74 12.91
C ASN A 187 2.23 -13.27 12.79
N LEU A 188 2.41 -12.66 11.62
CA LEU A 188 1.92 -11.30 11.39
C LEU A 188 0.39 -11.21 11.52
N GLN A 189 -0.35 -12.10 10.85
CA GLN A 189 -1.80 -12.10 10.84
C GLN A 189 -2.42 -12.35 12.22
N ASN A 190 -1.80 -13.24 13.01
CA ASN A 190 -2.25 -13.59 14.36
C ASN A 190 -1.66 -12.70 15.45
N ARG A 191 -0.85 -11.70 15.10
CA ARG A 191 -0.19 -10.78 16.05
C ARG A 191 0.71 -11.51 17.05
N ASN A 192 1.42 -12.54 16.60
CA ASN A 192 2.32 -13.35 17.44
C ASN A 192 3.67 -12.65 17.67
N PHE A 193 3.62 -11.37 18.08
CA PHE A 193 4.75 -10.53 18.48
C PHE A 193 4.26 -9.44 19.42
N ASP A 194 5.18 -8.81 20.18
CA ASP A 194 4.78 -7.73 21.09
C ASP A 194 4.55 -6.42 20.32
N LEU A 195 3.29 -6.02 20.23
CA LEU A 195 2.87 -4.78 19.55
C LEU A 195 3.44 -3.51 20.18
N ASN A 196 3.81 -3.55 21.47
CA ASN A 196 4.30 -2.38 22.21
C ASN A 196 5.81 -2.27 22.25
N GLN A 197 6.53 -3.31 21.80
CA GLN A 197 7.98 -3.39 21.82
C GLN A 197 8.57 -3.76 20.46
N VAL A 198 7.97 -3.25 19.38
CA VAL A 198 8.54 -3.44 18.05
C VAL A 198 9.83 -2.64 17.94
N PRO A 199 10.98 -3.29 17.62
CA PRO A 199 12.26 -2.62 17.60
C PRO A 199 12.35 -1.46 16.61
N ALA A 200 13.17 -0.46 16.94
CA ALA A 200 13.67 0.49 15.95
C ALA A 200 14.55 -0.24 14.92
N THR A 201 14.60 0.27 13.72
CA THR A 201 15.44 -0.25 12.62
C THR A 201 16.27 0.88 12.03
N GLU A 202 17.28 0.54 11.23
CA GLU A 202 18.03 1.52 10.46
C GLU A 202 17.21 2.09 9.27
N HIS A 203 16.14 1.40 8.91
CA HIS A 203 15.23 1.78 7.83
C HIS A 203 14.11 2.70 8.33
N HIS A 204 13.64 3.55 7.42
CA HIS A 204 12.68 4.61 7.72
C HIS A 204 11.24 4.18 7.44
N ALA A 205 10.35 4.46 8.40
CA ALA A 205 8.91 4.21 8.28
C ALA A 205 8.13 5.40 7.69
N SER A 206 8.84 6.45 7.26
CA SER A 206 8.31 7.64 6.59
C SER A 206 9.43 8.37 5.85
N MET A 207 9.06 9.32 4.99
CA MET A 207 10.03 10.20 4.34
C MET A 207 10.71 11.11 5.38
N PHE A 208 12.02 11.02 5.52
CA PHE A 208 12.75 11.62 6.64
C PHE A 208 13.46 12.94 6.29
N HIS A 209 13.69 13.25 5.03
CA HIS A 209 14.43 14.45 4.61
C HIS A 209 13.66 15.37 3.65
N HIS A 210 12.37 15.13 3.43
CA HIS A 210 11.57 15.83 2.44
C HIS A 210 11.48 17.33 2.71
N GLU A 211 11.39 17.74 3.97
CA GLU A 211 11.34 19.18 4.33
C GLU A 211 12.62 19.93 3.90
N GLN A 212 13.79 19.28 4.00
CA GLN A 212 15.06 19.85 3.54
C GLN A 212 15.08 19.95 2.02
N VAL A 213 14.63 18.89 1.35
CA VAL A 213 14.57 18.79 -0.11
C VAL A 213 13.67 19.88 -0.71
N VAL A 214 12.47 20.12 -0.16
CA VAL A 214 11.56 21.15 -0.71
C VAL A 214 12.02 22.57 -0.45
N ARG A 215 12.92 22.79 0.50
CA ARG A 215 13.53 24.09 0.80
C ARG A 215 14.77 24.39 -0.05
N ASP A 216 15.33 23.39 -0.68
CA ASP A 216 16.46 23.55 -1.59
C ASP A 216 15.98 24.11 -2.92
N VAL A 217 15.93 25.46 -2.99
CA VAL A 217 15.45 26.21 -4.17
C VAL A 217 16.56 26.48 -5.20
N GLU A 218 17.82 26.31 -4.80
CA GLU A 218 18.99 26.63 -5.63
C GLU A 218 19.53 25.39 -6.37
N SER A 219 19.12 24.19 -5.98
CA SER A 219 19.62 22.95 -6.58
C SER A 219 18.99 22.70 -7.96
N ASP A 220 19.81 22.34 -8.92
CA ASP A 220 19.39 21.84 -10.24
C ASP A 220 18.84 20.41 -10.20
N LYS A 221 18.83 19.76 -9.03
CA LYS A 221 18.34 18.39 -8.87
C LYS A 221 16.83 18.36 -8.93
N PRO A 222 16.22 17.36 -9.61
CA PRO A 222 14.77 17.23 -9.71
C PRO A 222 14.14 16.59 -8.45
N ILE A 223 14.52 17.08 -7.28
CA ILE A 223 14.20 16.46 -5.97
C ILE A 223 12.82 16.86 -5.40
N ARG A 224 12.02 17.62 -6.14
CA ARG A 224 10.73 18.14 -5.66
C ARG A 224 9.51 17.39 -6.14
N TYR A 225 9.69 16.27 -6.83
CA TYR A 225 8.57 15.49 -7.33
C TYR A 225 8.51 14.10 -6.66
N ASN A 226 7.33 13.54 -6.59
CA ASN A 226 7.05 12.31 -5.85
C ASN A 226 7.73 11.05 -6.44
N ALA A 227 8.22 11.11 -7.66
CA ALA A 227 8.86 10.00 -8.35
C ALA A 227 10.40 10.14 -8.42
N ASN A 228 11.02 10.69 -7.38
CA ASN A 228 12.48 10.77 -7.32
C ASN A 228 13.08 9.35 -7.33
N PRO A 229 13.86 8.95 -8.37
CA PRO A 229 14.41 7.60 -8.47
C PRO A 229 15.33 7.21 -7.31
N LYS A 230 15.89 8.19 -6.61
CA LYS A 230 16.76 7.95 -5.44
C LYS A 230 15.97 7.59 -4.17
N GLU A 231 14.67 7.76 -4.20
CA GLU A 231 13.78 7.54 -3.06
C GLU A 231 12.73 6.47 -3.37
N LEU A 232 12.89 5.73 -4.46
CA LEU A 232 12.13 4.50 -4.70
C LEU A 232 12.75 3.40 -3.85
N TYR A 233 11.92 2.70 -3.11
CA TYR A 233 12.37 1.61 -2.26
C TYR A 233 11.31 0.52 -2.18
N GLU A 234 11.60 -0.65 -2.73
CA GLU A 234 10.73 -1.83 -2.68
C GLU A 234 9.27 -1.52 -3.03
N VAL A 235 8.39 -1.48 -2.01
CA VAL A 235 6.96 -1.16 -2.17
C VAL A 235 6.73 0.30 -2.53
N SER A 236 7.58 1.22 -2.01
CA SER A 236 7.45 2.65 -2.23
C SER A 236 7.72 3.02 -3.68
N GLY A 237 6.70 3.52 -4.38
CA GLY A 237 6.77 3.87 -5.80
C GLY A 237 6.78 2.69 -6.76
N SER A 238 6.52 1.47 -6.31
CA SER A 238 6.56 0.24 -7.13
C SER A 238 5.52 0.20 -8.24
N SER A 239 4.42 0.94 -8.13
CA SER A 239 3.33 1.01 -9.13
C SER A 239 2.81 -0.34 -9.61
N GLY A 240 2.86 -1.36 -8.77
CA GLY A 240 2.38 -2.71 -9.05
C GLY A 240 3.45 -3.72 -9.49
N HIS A 241 4.73 -3.37 -9.49
CA HIS A 241 5.83 -4.32 -9.74
C HIS A 241 5.98 -5.36 -8.63
N VAL A 242 5.46 -5.09 -7.43
CA VAL A 242 5.46 -6.01 -6.30
C VAL A 242 4.05 -6.13 -5.71
N ALA A 243 3.77 -7.26 -5.05
CA ALA A 243 2.53 -7.45 -4.31
C ALA A 243 2.77 -7.15 -2.82
N ALA A 244 2.40 -5.95 -2.37
CA ALA A 244 2.54 -5.55 -0.98
C ALA A 244 1.49 -6.27 -0.10
N LEU A 245 1.95 -6.96 0.95
CA LEU A 245 1.12 -7.67 1.93
C LEU A 245 0.96 -6.87 3.23
N ALA A 246 1.98 -6.12 3.63
CA ALA A 246 1.91 -5.20 4.75
C ALA A 246 2.95 -4.08 4.60
N VAL A 247 2.69 -2.95 5.23
CA VAL A 247 3.65 -1.86 5.38
C VAL A 247 3.64 -1.37 6.83
N ARG A 248 4.81 -0.97 7.34
CA ARG A 248 4.97 -0.33 8.64
C ARG A 248 5.25 1.15 8.41
N LEU A 249 4.49 2.02 9.08
CA LEU A 249 4.50 3.46 8.86
C LEU A 249 4.53 4.21 10.17
N ASP A 250 5.20 5.36 10.19
CA ASP A 250 5.07 6.33 11.26
C ASP A 250 3.69 6.98 11.24
N THR A 251 3.23 7.33 12.43
CA THR A 251 2.12 8.24 12.65
C THR A 251 2.64 9.50 13.33
N PHE A 252 1.89 10.58 13.28
CA PHE A 252 2.37 11.87 13.73
C PHE A 252 1.41 12.47 14.77
N PRO A 253 1.89 13.25 15.76
CA PRO A 253 1.01 14.02 16.60
C PRO A 253 0.11 14.94 15.76
N MET A 254 -1.17 15.04 16.11
CA MET A 254 -2.05 16.03 15.49
C MET A 254 -1.54 17.43 15.79
N ASP A 255 -1.40 18.25 14.77
CA ASP A 255 -1.08 19.65 14.96
C ASP A 255 -2.15 20.34 15.84
N LYS A 256 -1.72 21.13 16.81
CA LYS A 256 -2.63 22.01 17.53
C LYS A 256 -3.25 22.93 16.48
N LYS A 257 -4.56 22.88 16.31
CA LYS A 257 -5.28 23.81 15.42
C LYS A 257 -5.01 25.24 15.90
N ASN A 258 -4.06 25.92 15.29
CA ASN A 258 -3.97 27.36 15.38
C ASN A 258 -5.13 27.91 14.56
N THR A 259 -6.21 28.29 15.22
CA THR A 259 -7.33 29.04 14.62
C THR A 259 -6.91 30.49 14.40
N ASN A 260 -5.88 30.74 13.62
CA ASN A 260 -5.62 32.05 13.05
C ASN A 260 -6.57 32.21 11.87
N VAL A 261 -7.74 32.76 12.13
CA VAL A 261 -8.65 33.21 11.09
C VAL A 261 -7.98 34.45 10.46
N LEU A 262 -7.47 34.30 9.24
CA LEU A 262 -7.08 35.48 8.45
C LEU A 262 -8.37 36.21 8.01
N HIS A 263 -8.69 37.30 8.68
CA HIS A 263 -9.69 38.22 8.18
C HIS A 263 -9.08 39.01 7.02
N TRP A 264 -9.54 38.75 5.81
CA TRP A 264 -9.33 39.64 4.70
C TRP A 264 -10.32 40.79 4.88
N ASN A 265 -9.82 41.98 5.22
CA ASN A 265 -10.61 43.21 5.07
C ASN A 265 -10.62 43.57 3.58
N GLU A 266 -11.82 43.68 3.00
CA GLU A 266 -12.06 44.21 1.67
C GLU A 266 -11.68 45.71 1.60
#